data_8da02b2ea96347eac286d189c85143b1
#
_entry.id   8da02b2ea96347eac286d189c85143b1
#
_cell.length_a   1.000
_cell.length_b   1.000
_cell.length_c   1.000
_cell.angle_alpha   90.00
_cell.angle_beta   90.00
_cell.angle_gamma   90.00
#
_symmetry.space_group_name_H-M   'P 1'
#
loop_
_entity.id
_entity.type
_entity.pdbx_description
1 polymer ?
#
loop_
_entity_poly.entity_id
_entity_poly.type
_entity_poly.pdbx_seq_one_letter_code
_entity_poly.pdbx_strand_id
1 'polypeptide(L)'
;MTETASSAVPETLTSNADDRSAYGFGVATIATGDATVLDVWFPAPALGVAAENLRTVDNADETLVQIAENGTDEDRGTEQKVVFVQINLDEAPADTADAYLRLHLLSHRLAQPNTINLDGIFGKLPNVVWTNFGPAAVEGFELTRARLRRRGAVTVYGVDKFPRMVDYVVPSGVRIADADRVRLGAHLAAGTTVMHEGFVNFNAGTLGTSMVEGRISAGVVAGDGSDVGGGASIMGTLSGGGKEKITIGERVLLGANSGVGISIGDDSVVEAGLYVTAGTRVRVPGPKDEVGDDTTKIVKAAELSGVPNLLFRRNSTTGAVEALPRKGQTVELNDALHAN
;
A
#
# COMPACT_ATOMS: atom_id res chain seq x y z
N MET A 1 -19.97 -18.01 33.66
CA MET A 1 -19.07 -18.73 32.74
C MET A 1 -19.42 -18.23 31.37
N THR A 2 -18.67 -17.26 30.88
CA THR A 2 -18.81 -16.67 29.55
C THR A 2 -17.65 -17.18 28.73
N GLU A 3 -17.93 -18.08 27.80
CA GLU A 3 -16.96 -18.54 26.81
C GLU A 3 -16.55 -17.37 25.91
N THR A 4 -15.29 -17.02 25.95
CA THR A 4 -14.65 -16.11 25.01
C THR A 4 -14.43 -16.86 23.71
N ALA A 5 -15.16 -16.48 22.66
CA ALA A 5 -14.89 -16.94 21.31
C ALA A 5 -13.50 -16.47 20.88
N SER A 6 -12.57 -17.40 20.80
CA SER A 6 -11.25 -17.22 20.22
C SER A 6 -11.43 -17.06 18.70
N SER A 7 -11.21 -15.85 18.18
CA SER A 7 -11.04 -15.63 16.74
C SER A 7 -9.68 -16.21 16.34
N ALA A 8 -9.68 -17.44 15.87
CA ALA A 8 -8.51 -18.05 15.25
C ALA A 8 -8.19 -17.25 13.97
N VAL A 9 -7.04 -16.57 13.98
CA VAL A 9 -6.39 -16.08 12.76
C VAL A 9 -6.12 -17.32 11.90
N PRO A 10 -6.54 -17.38 10.62
CA PRO A 10 -6.19 -18.51 9.78
C PRO A 10 -4.67 -18.64 9.70
N GLU A 11 -4.16 -19.80 10.05
CA GLU A 11 -2.78 -20.17 9.75
C GLU A 11 -2.50 -19.89 8.28
N THR A 12 -1.41 -19.20 8.02
CA THR A 12 -0.84 -19.01 6.69
C THR A 12 -0.73 -20.40 6.05
N LEU A 13 -1.67 -20.72 5.17
CA LEU A 13 -1.56 -21.90 4.32
C LEU A 13 -0.26 -21.72 3.53
N THR A 14 0.72 -22.58 3.82
CA THR A 14 1.84 -22.81 2.92
C THR A 14 1.22 -23.30 1.61
N SER A 15 0.99 -22.37 0.68
CA SER A 15 0.50 -22.71 -0.65
C SER A 15 1.48 -23.70 -1.26
N ASN A 16 0.97 -24.85 -1.73
CA ASN A 16 1.68 -25.60 -2.73
C ASN A 16 2.07 -24.63 -3.84
N ALA A 17 3.33 -24.63 -4.26
CA ALA A 17 3.89 -23.69 -5.23
C ALA A 17 3.12 -23.61 -6.57
N ASP A 18 2.12 -24.46 -6.78
CA ASP A 18 1.34 -24.60 -8.01
C ASP A 18 -0.01 -23.88 -7.99
N ASP A 19 -0.48 -23.33 -6.85
CA ASP A 19 -1.81 -22.71 -6.81
C ASP A 19 -1.73 -21.20 -6.64
N ARG A 20 -1.45 -20.53 -7.75
CA ARG A 20 -1.42 -19.07 -7.87
C ARG A 20 -2.83 -18.51 -8.14
N SER A 21 -3.83 -18.97 -7.39
CA SER A 21 -5.23 -18.56 -7.53
C SER A 21 -5.74 -17.85 -6.29
N ALA A 22 -6.81 -17.08 -6.46
CA ALA A 22 -7.55 -16.50 -5.36
C ALA A 22 -9.03 -16.35 -5.75
N TYR A 23 -9.91 -16.27 -4.76
CA TYR A 23 -11.33 -16.08 -4.98
C TYR A 23 -11.99 -15.26 -3.86
N GLY A 24 -13.20 -14.78 -4.14
CA GLY A 24 -14.01 -14.11 -3.13
C GLY A 24 -15.45 -13.93 -3.59
N PHE A 25 -16.35 -13.88 -2.59
CA PHE A 25 -17.68 -13.33 -2.75
C PHE A 25 -17.63 -11.86 -2.38
N GLY A 26 -18.25 -11.01 -3.20
CA GLY A 26 -18.28 -9.57 -2.97
C GLY A 26 -19.62 -8.96 -3.32
N VAL A 27 -19.76 -7.69 -2.98
CA VAL A 27 -20.89 -6.85 -3.41
C VAL A 27 -20.34 -5.78 -4.35
N ALA A 28 -20.78 -5.83 -5.61
CA ALA A 28 -20.45 -4.84 -6.62
C ALA A 28 -21.46 -3.69 -6.59
N THR A 29 -21.00 -2.45 -6.62
CA THR A 29 -21.83 -1.28 -6.89
C THR A 29 -21.73 -0.94 -8.38
N ILE A 30 -22.88 -0.88 -9.05
CA ILE A 30 -22.99 -0.73 -10.49
C ILE A 30 -23.79 0.54 -10.79
N ALA A 31 -23.28 1.41 -11.65
CA ALA A 31 -24.02 2.57 -12.14
C ALA A 31 -25.16 2.10 -13.06
N THR A 32 -26.39 2.55 -12.80
CA THR A 32 -27.56 2.11 -13.57
C THR A 32 -27.63 2.71 -14.98
N GLY A 33 -26.88 3.79 -15.24
CA GLY A 33 -26.92 4.48 -16.54
C GLY A 33 -26.20 3.75 -17.67
N ASP A 34 -25.05 3.13 -17.37
CA ASP A 34 -24.18 2.49 -18.36
C ASP A 34 -23.65 1.12 -17.92
N ALA A 35 -24.13 0.61 -16.79
CA ALA A 35 -23.73 -0.64 -16.18
C ALA A 35 -22.23 -0.70 -15.78
N THR A 36 -21.57 0.45 -15.59
CA THR A 36 -20.20 0.51 -15.11
C THR A 36 -20.12 0.01 -13.68
N VAL A 37 -19.23 -0.96 -13.42
CA VAL A 37 -18.89 -1.40 -12.05
C VAL A 37 -18.01 -0.32 -11.43
N LEU A 38 -18.53 0.36 -10.40
CA LEU A 38 -17.84 1.45 -9.71
C LEU A 38 -16.84 0.94 -8.68
N ASP A 39 -17.27 -0.04 -7.90
CA ASP A 39 -16.44 -0.74 -6.91
C ASP A 39 -16.92 -2.17 -6.67
N VAL A 40 -16.11 -2.95 -5.95
CA VAL A 40 -16.52 -4.24 -5.39
C VAL A 40 -15.90 -4.39 -4.00
N TRP A 41 -16.73 -4.71 -3.01
CA TRP A 41 -16.28 -5.01 -1.66
C TRP A 41 -16.19 -6.53 -1.45
N PHE A 42 -15.01 -7.03 -1.09
CA PHE A 42 -14.75 -8.44 -0.76
C PHE A 42 -14.39 -8.55 0.73
N PRO A 43 -15.36 -8.83 1.63
CA PRO A 43 -15.10 -8.86 3.07
C PRO A 43 -14.21 -10.02 3.52
N ALA A 44 -14.20 -11.12 2.80
CA ALA A 44 -13.46 -12.34 3.13
C ALA A 44 -12.86 -13.01 1.87
N PRO A 45 -11.90 -12.37 1.19
CA PRO A 45 -11.22 -13.00 0.07
C PRO A 45 -10.32 -14.14 0.57
N ALA A 46 -10.06 -15.14 -0.29
CA ALA A 46 -9.24 -16.29 0.04
C ALA A 46 -8.25 -16.63 -1.09
N LEU A 47 -7.09 -17.18 -0.71
CA LEU A 47 -6.15 -17.80 -1.65
C LEU A 47 -6.62 -19.20 -2.02
N GLY A 48 -6.24 -19.64 -3.21
CA GLY A 48 -6.56 -20.96 -3.74
C GLY A 48 -7.75 -20.96 -4.68
N VAL A 49 -8.21 -22.17 -5.03
CA VAL A 49 -9.34 -22.39 -5.92
C VAL A 49 -10.56 -22.76 -5.10
N ALA A 50 -11.67 -22.03 -5.29
CA ALA A 50 -12.92 -22.38 -4.63
C ALA A 50 -13.38 -23.80 -5.03
N ALA A 51 -13.96 -24.55 -4.10
CA ALA A 51 -14.59 -25.83 -4.42
C ALA A 51 -15.70 -25.62 -5.47
N GLU A 52 -15.85 -26.56 -6.40
CA GLU A 52 -16.74 -26.40 -7.57
C GLU A 52 -18.17 -26.05 -7.17
N ASN A 53 -18.66 -26.68 -6.10
CA ASN A 53 -19.99 -26.40 -5.55
C ASN A 53 -20.15 -25.01 -4.89
N LEU A 54 -19.06 -24.29 -4.67
CA LEU A 54 -19.07 -22.91 -4.08
C LEU A 54 -18.93 -21.80 -5.12
N ARG A 55 -18.83 -22.13 -6.43
CA ARG A 55 -18.54 -21.13 -7.48
C ARG A 55 -19.77 -20.39 -8.01
N THR A 56 -20.84 -20.34 -7.25
CA THR A 56 -22.07 -19.64 -7.65
C THR A 56 -22.45 -18.61 -6.58
N VAL A 57 -23.08 -17.53 -7.00
CA VAL A 57 -23.54 -16.46 -6.09
C VAL A 57 -24.56 -16.97 -5.05
N ASP A 58 -25.23 -18.08 -5.29
CA ASP A 58 -26.15 -18.71 -4.34
C ASP A 58 -25.48 -19.21 -3.06
N ASN A 59 -24.15 -19.33 -3.07
CA ASN A 59 -23.34 -19.73 -1.90
C ASN A 59 -22.75 -18.52 -1.16
N ALA A 60 -23.12 -17.30 -1.52
CA ALA A 60 -22.69 -16.11 -0.80
C ALA A 60 -23.29 -16.07 0.60
N ASP A 61 -22.57 -15.46 1.53
CA ASP A 61 -23.10 -15.17 2.87
C ASP A 61 -24.43 -14.40 2.77
N GLU A 62 -25.40 -14.80 3.59
CA GLU A 62 -26.74 -14.19 3.61
C GLU A 62 -26.69 -12.67 3.79
N THR A 63 -25.71 -12.17 4.54
CA THR A 63 -25.51 -10.73 4.74
C THR A 63 -25.21 -10.01 3.42
N LEU A 64 -24.39 -10.60 2.55
CA LEU A 64 -24.08 -10.03 1.23
C LEU A 64 -25.30 -10.05 0.32
N VAL A 65 -26.09 -11.12 0.38
CA VAL A 65 -27.35 -11.24 -0.37
C VAL A 65 -28.33 -10.15 0.06
N GLN A 66 -28.53 -9.96 1.37
CA GLN A 66 -29.42 -8.93 1.92
C GLN A 66 -28.99 -7.50 1.54
N ILE A 67 -27.67 -7.22 1.50
CA ILE A 67 -27.15 -5.93 1.03
C ILE A 67 -27.53 -5.72 -0.44
N ALA A 68 -27.36 -6.73 -1.29
CA ALA A 68 -27.66 -6.64 -2.71
C ALA A 68 -29.14 -6.53 -3.01
N GLU A 69 -30.01 -7.27 -2.30
CA GLU A 69 -31.48 -7.22 -2.46
C GLU A 69 -32.05 -5.82 -2.16
N ASN A 70 -31.45 -5.08 -1.24
CA ASN A 70 -31.87 -3.72 -0.86
C ASN A 70 -30.98 -2.63 -1.51
N GLY A 71 -30.14 -3.02 -2.44
CA GLY A 71 -29.00 -2.22 -2.92
C GLY A 71 -29.32 -1.22 -4.03
N THR A 72 -30.58 -1.09 -4.48
CA THR A 72 -30.95 -0.05 -5.47
C THR A 72 -31.04 1.32 -4.80
N ASP A 73 -30.25 2.27 -5.27
CA ASP A 73 -30.24 3.67 -4.82
C ASP A 73 -30.53 4.60 -6.01
N GLU A 74 -31.79 4.93 -6.20
CA GLU A 74 -32.25 5.78 -7.31
C GLU A 74 -31.65 7.20 -7.23
N ASP A 75 -31.47 7.75 -6.02
CA ASP A 75 -30.88 9.08 -5.86
C ASP A 75 -29.42 9.10 -6.28
N ARG A 76 -28.69 8.04 -5.99
CA ARG A 76 -27.29 7.85 -6.40
C ARG A 76 -27.16 7.34 -7.84
N GLY A 77 -28.20 6.67 -8.35
CA GLY A 77 -28.20 6.04 -9.67
C GLY A 77 -27.34 4.78 -9.70
N THR A 78 -27.46 3.95 -8.67
CA THR A 78 -26.66 2.72 -8.52
C THR A 78 -27.52 1.55 -8.09
N GLU A 79 -27.07 0.34 -8.40
CA GLU A 79 -27.56 -0.92 -7.86
C GLU A 79 -26.40 -1.73 -7.28
N GLN A 80 -26.70 -2.62 -6.35
CA GLN A 80 -25.73 -3.54 -5.79
C GLN A 80 -26.05 -4.98 -6.19
N LYS A 81 -25.01 -5.77 -6.52
CA LYS A 81 -25.15 -7.18 -6.87
C LYS A 81 -24.08 -8.01 -6.19
N VAL A 82 -24.48 -9.20 -5.74
CA VAL A 82 -23.48 -10.21 -5.31
C VAL A 82 -22.72 -10.69 -6.53
N VAL A 83 -21.40 -10.78 -6.37
CA VAL A 83 -20.50 -11.35 -7.37
C VAL A 83 -19.64 -12.46 -6.74
N PHE A 84 -19.35 -13.48 -7.52
CA PHE A 84 -18.29 -14.46 -7.23
C PHE A 84 -17.17 -14.25 -8.24
N VAL A 85 -15.94 -14.08 -7.76
CA VAL A 85 -14.75 -13.87 -8.58
C VAL A 85 -13.70 -14.88 -8.21
N GLN A 86 -13.11 -15.54 -9.21
CA GLN A 86 -11.93 -16.38 -9.06
C GLN A 86 -10.91 -15.99 -10.12
N ILE A 87 -9.67 -15.80 -9.70
CA ILE A 87 -8.59 -15.24 -10.52
C ILE A 87 -7.33 -16.11 -10.45
N ASN A 88 -6.50 -15.98 -11.49
CA ASN A 88 -5.11 -16.39 -11.48
C ASN A 88 -4.24 -15.16 -11.15
N LEU A 89 -3.40 -15.24 -10.11
CA LEU A 89 -2.60 -14.12 -9.62
C LEU A 89 -1.44 -13.74 -10.56
N ASP A 90 -1.06 -14.61 -11.49
CA ASP A 90 0.01 -14.36 -12.47
C ASP A 90 -0.51 -13.70 -13.76
N GLU A 91 -1.82 -13.77 -14.00
CA GLU A 91 -2.46 -13.09 -15.11
C GLU A 91 -2.80 -11.63 -14.77
N ALA A 92 -2.85 -10.76 -15.78
CA ALA A 92 -3.28 -9.38 -15.59
C ALA A 92 -4.78 -9.30 -15.22
N PRO A 93 -5.22 -8.28 -14.44
CA PRO A 93 -6.63 -8.11 -14.11
C PRO A 93 -7.54 -8.11 -15.33
N ALA A 94 -8.56 -8.97 -15.34
CA ALA A 94 -9.49 -9.12 -16.47
C ALA A 94 -10.49 -7.96 -16.55
N ASP A 95 -11.01 -7.53 -15.40
CA ASP A 95 -12.04 -6.50 -15.25
C ASP A 95 -11.93 -5.75 -13.91
N THR A 96 -12.93 -4.93 -13.60
CA THR A 96 -12.99 -4.16 -12.35
C THR A 96 -13.10 -5.06 -11.12
N ALA A 97 -13.87 -6.14 -11.18
CA ALA A 97 -14.07 -7.03 -10.03
C ALA A 97 -12.80 -7.82 -9.70
N ASP A 98 -12.08 -8.31 -10.72
CA ASP A 98 -10.75 -8.92 -10.57
C ASP A 98 -9.76 -7.90 -9.97
N ALA A 99 -9.71 -6.67 -10.48
CA ALA A 99 -8.85 -5.62 -9.94
C ALA A 99 -9.12 -5.36 -8.45
N TYR A 100 -10.38 -5.25 -8.04
CA TYR A 100 -10.75 -5.06 -6.63
C TYR A 100 -10.39 -6.26 -5.76
N LEU A 101 -10.55 -7.49 -6.25
CA LEU A 101 -10.14 -8.69 -5.51
C LEU A 101 -8.63 -8.64 -5.20
N ARG A 102 -7.77 -8.29 -6.18
CA ARG A 102 -6.32 -8.14 -5.97
C ARG A 102 -6.00 -7.06 -4.94
N LEU A 103 -6.68 -5.91 -4.99
CA LEU A 103 -6.48 -4.84 -4.00
C LEU A 103 -6.88 -5.30 -2.58
N HIS A 104 -7.97 -6.07 -2.46
CA HIS A 104 -8.38 -6.65 -1.18
C HIS A 104 -7.36 -7.66 -0.65
N LEU A 105 -6.83 -8.55 -1.51
CA LEU A 105 -5.80 -9.52 -1.10
C LEU A 105 -4.58 -8.83 -0.49
N LEU A 106 -4.13 -7.72 -1.06
CA LEU A 106 -3.03 -6.92 -0.52
C LEU A 106 -3.40 -6.29 0.83
N SER A 107 -4.58 -5.67 0.93
CA SER A 107 -5.01 -4.98 2.16
C SER A 107 -5.38 -5.94 3.29
N HIS A 108 -5.88 -7.14 2.96
CA HIS A 108 -6.08 -8.23 3.93
C HIS A 108 -4.77 -8.96 4.30
N ARG A 109 -3.64 -8.57 3.72
CA ARG A 109 -2.32 -9.21 3.95
C ARG A 109 -2.23 -10.66 3.50
N LEU A 110 -3.10 -11.09 2.58
CA LEU A 110 -3.06 -12.39 1.95
C LEU A 110 -2.02 -12.45 0.82
N ALA A 111 -1.67 -11.31 0.25
CA ALA A 111 -0.58 -11.14 -0.71
C ALA A 111 0.33 -10.00 -0.28
N GLN A 112 1.61 -10.10 -0.60
CA GLN A 112 2.57 -9.02 -0.40
C GLN A 112 2.66 -8.12 -1.64
N PRO A 113 3.09 -6.86 -1.50
CA PRO A 113 3.36 -6.01 -2.65
C PRO A 113 4.34 -6.66 -3.64
N ASN A 114 4.09 -6.47 -4.92
CA ASN A 114 4.89 -7.01 -6.03
C ASN A 114 4.87 -8.54 -6.18
N THR A 115 4.01 -9.28 -5.48
CA THR A 115 3.90 -10.74 -5.59
C THR A 115 2.76 -11.21 -6.47
N ILE A 116 1.87 -10.32 -6.89
CA ILE A 116 0.74 -10.59 -7.79
C ILE A 116 0.77 -9.65 -8.98
N ASN A 117 0.26 -10.09 -10.12
CA ASN A 117 0.22 -9.29 -11.33
C ASN A 117 -0.85 -8.19 -11.24
N LEU A 118 -0.46 -6.94 -11.43
CA LEU A 118 -1.33 -5.76 -11.45
C LEU A 118 -1.20 -4.97 -12.78
N ASP A 119 -0.64 -5.59 -13.81
CA ASP A 119 -0.44 -4.94 -15.09
C ASP A 119 -1.77 -4.49 -15.71
N GLY A 120 -1.84 -3.23 -16.11
CA GLY A 120 -3.04 -2.66 -16.71
C GLY A 120 -4.18 -2.32 -15.74
N ILE A 121 -4.00 -2.46 -14.43
CA ILE A 121 -5.03 -2.21 -13.40
C ILE A 121 -5.68 -0.83 -13.55
N PHE A 122 -4.93 0.21 -13.93
CA PHE A 122 -5.47 1.56 -14.15
C PHE A 122 -6.53 1.61 -15.26
N GLY A 123 -6.43 0.72 -16.26
CA GLY A 123 -7.42 0.59 -17.33
C GLY A 123 -8.67 -0.17 -16.93
N LYS A 124 -8.62 -0.90 -15.80
CA LYS A 124 -9.75 -1.69 -15.29
C LYS A 124 -10.56 -0.95 -14.22
N LEU A 125 -9.99 0.08 -13.62
CA LEU A 125 -10.66 0.88 -12.60
C LEU A 125 -11.21 2.17 -13.22
N PRO A 126 -12.53 2.45 -13.11
CA PRO A 126 -13.09 3.74 -13.51
C PRO A 126 -12.69 4.84 -12.52
N ASN A 127 -12.80 6.10 -12.92
CA ASN A 127 -12.86 7.20 -11.97
C ASN A 127 -14.23 7.17 -11.27
N VAL A 128 -14.23 7.32 -9.95
CA VAL A 128 -15.40 7.25 -9.09
C VAL A 128 -15.45 8.47 -8.19
N VAL A 129 -16.63 9.04 -7.98
CA VAL A 129 -16.84 10.06 -6.96
C VAL A 129 -17.14 9.35 -5.64
N TRP A 130 -16.19 9.41 -4.72
CA TRP A 130 -16.29 8.82 -3.39
C TRP A 130 -17.08 9.76 -2.45
N THR A 131 -18.22 9.32 -1.97
CA THR A 131 -19.10 10.16 -1.13
C THR A 131 -19.46 9.47 0.19
N ASN A 132 -20.00 10.24 1.13
CA ASN A 132 -20.58 9.71 2.38
C ASN A 132 -21.84 8.84 2.16
N PHE A 133 -22.36 8.77 0.94
CA PHE A 133 -23.44 7.86 0.53
C PHE A 133 -22.91 6.66 -0.27
N GLY A 134 -21.60 6.51 -0.41
CA GLY A 134 -20.94 5.50 -1.22
C GLY A 134 -20.46 6.01 -2.58
N PRO A 135 -19.96 5.10 -3.45
CA PRO A 135 -19.45 5.45 -4.78
C PRO A 135 -20.56 5.92 -5.71
N ALA A 136 -20.23 6.90 -6.56
CA ALA A 136 -21.14 7.41 -7.59
C ALA A 136 -20.37 7.62 -8.90
N ALA A 137 -21.10 7.52 -10.03
CA ALA A 137 -20.54 7.84 -11.34
C ALA A 137 -20.10 9.30 -11.42
N VAL A 138 -19.01 9.57 -12.14
CA VAL A 138 -18.54 10.94 -12.40
C VAL A 138 -19.49 11.65 -13.38
N GLU A 139 -19.96 10.92 -14.39
CA GLU A 139 -20.91 11.44 -15.37
C GLU A 139 -22.22 11.86 -14.69
N GLY A 140 -22.65 13.09 -14.91
CA GLY A 140 -23.89 13.64 -14.34
C GLY A 140 -23.88 13.82 -12.81
N PHE A 141 -22.73 13.79 -12.13
CA PHE A 141 -22.64 13.80 -10.67
C PHE A 141 -23.32 15.00 -10.02
N GLU A 142 -23.35 16.19 -10.63
CA GLU A 142 -23.97 17.35 -10.01
C GLU A 142 -25.50 17.19 -9.86
N LEU A 143 -26.16 16.47 -10.77
CA LEU A 143 -27.57 16.12 -10.63
C LEU A 143 -27.75 15.02 -9.57
N THR A 144 -26.85 14.06 -9.51
CA THR A 144 -26.80 13.04 -8.45
C THR A 144 -26.61 13.71 -7.07
N ARG A 145 -25.67 14.65 -6.95
CA ARG A 145 -25.47 15.46 -5.73
C ARG A 145 -26.76 16.19 -5.33
N ALA A 146 -27.48 16.78 -6.30
CA ALA A 146 -28.74 17.49 -6.03
C ALA A 146 -29.82 16.54 -5.48
N ARG A 147 -29.94 15.31 -6.03
CA ARG A 147 -30.84 14.28 -5.51
C ARG A 147 -30.46 13.84 -4.09
N LEU A 148 -29.19 13.52 -3.87
CA LEU A 148 -28.68 13.08 -2.58
C LEU A 148 -28.83 14.13 -1.46
N ARG A 149 -28.80 15.44 -1.80
CA ARG A 149 -29.04 16.51 -0.82
C ARG A 149 -30.41 16.46 -0.17
N ARG A 150 -31.38 15.77 -0.74
CA ARG A 150 -32.67 15.53 -0.09
C ARG A 150 -32.55 14.62 1.14
N ARG A 151 -31.50 13.80 1.18
CA ARG A 151 -31.18 12.85 2.27
C ARG A 151 -30.29 13.48 3.35
N GLY A 152 -29.58 14.56 3.03
CA GLY A 152 -28.66 15.22 3.95
C GLY A 152 -27.49 15.89 3.24
N ALA A 153 -26.50 16.30 4.01
CA ALA A 153 -25.27 16.89 3.49
C ALA A 153 -24.48 15.86 2.66
N VAL A 154 -24.02 16.27 1.48
CA VAL A 154 -23.20 15.45 0.60
C VAL A 154 -21.74 15.86 0.75
N THR A 155 -20.94 14.98 1.29
CA THR A 155 -19.48 15.11 1.35
C THR A 155 -18.88 14.30 0.23
N VAL A 156 -17.98 14.90 -0.56
CA VAL A 156 -17.15 14.22 -1.53
C VAL A 156 -15.74 14.08 -0.93
N TYR A 157 -15.31 12.87 -0.70
CA TYR A 157 -13.98 12.57 -0.16
C TYR A 157 -12.90 12.63 -1.24
N GLY A 158 -13.26 12.33 -2.49
CA GLY A 158 -12.33 12.38 -3.61
C GLY A 158 -12.98 11.95 -4.92
N VAL A 159 -12.24 12.16 -6.00
CA VAL A 159 -12.56 11.64 -7.34
C VAL A 159 -11.30 10.91 -7.80
N ASP A 160 -11.30 9.60 -7.73
CA ASP A 160 -10.12 8.78 -8.04
C ASP A 160 -10.54 7.35 -8.43
N LYS A 161 -9.60 6.63 -9.02
CA LYS A 161 -9.73 5.20 -9.33
C LYS A 161 -9.62 4.30 -8.10
N PHE A 162 -8.84 4.73 -7.10
CA PHE A 162 -8.57 3.96 -5.89
C PHE A 162 -9.30 4.57 -4.70
N PRO A 163 -10.12 3.78 -3.98
CA PRO A 163 -10.73 4.23 -2.74
C PRO A 163 -9.75 4.22 -1.56
N ARG A 164 -10.18 4.78 -0.44
CA ARG A 164 -9.48 4.67 0.85
C ARG A 164 -9.57 3.23 1.36
N MET A 165 -8.45 2.70 1.89
CA MET A 165 -8.41 1.34 2.43
C MET A 165 -9.49 1.12 3.49
N VAL A 166 -9.60 2.02 4.47
CA VAL A 166 -10.46 1.81 5.64
C VAL A 166 -11.96 1.80 5.35
N ASP A 167 -12.38 2.22 4.16
CA ASP A 167 -13.77 2.08 3.72
C ASP A 167 -14.11 0.63 3.32
N TYR A 168 -13.10 -0.24 3.15
CA TYR A 168 -13.22 -1.63 2.68
C TYR A 168 -12.57 -2.62 3.64
N VAL A 169 -11.40 -2.29 4.16
CA VAL A 169 -10.61 -3.16 5.03
C VAL A 169 -10.07 -2.34 6.19
N VAL A 170 -10.41 -2.73 7.41
CA VAL A 170 -9.82 -2.18 8.64
C VAL A 170 -8.81 -3.21 9.17
N PRO A 171 -7.50 -3.03 8.90
CA PRO A 171 -6.50 -4.01 9.31
C PRO A 171 -6.28 -3.98 10.82
N SER A 172 -6.14 -5.17 11.43
CA SER A 172 -5.86 -5.30 12.86
C SER A 172 -4.41 -4.91 13.21
N GLY A 173 -4.18 -4.33 14.40
CA GLY A 173 -2.84 -3.98 14.87
C GLY A 173 -2.18 -2.83 14.10
N VAL A 174 -2.96 -1.96 13.48
CA VAL A 174 -2.48 -0.83 12.67
C VAL A 174 -3.15 0.45 13.13
N ARG A 175 -2.41 1.57 13.08
CA ARG A 175 -2.98 2.92 13.24
C ARG A 175 -2.92 3.66 11.91
N ILE A 176 -4.04 4.28 11.53
CA ILE A 176 -4.16 5.15 10.36
C ILE A 176 -4.81 6.44 10.84
N ALA A 177 -4.03 7.52 10.93
CA ALA A 177 -4.51 8.78 11.49
C ALA A 177 -5.45 9.54 10.55
N ASP A 178 -5.27 9.38 9.24
CA ASP A 178 -6.12 9.97 8.20
C ASP A 178 -6.44 8.93 7.12
N ALA A 179 -7.74 8.67 6.95
CA ALA A 179 -8.25 7.67 6.01
C ALA A 179 -7.81 7.93 4.56
N ASP A 180 -7.71 9.21 4.14
CA ASP A 180 -7.35 9.59 2.78
C ASP A 180 -5.88 9.31 2.43
N ARG A 181 -5.08 8.96 3.42
CA ARG A 181 -3.64 8.74 3.26
C ARG A 181 -3.27 7.31 2.88
N VAL A 182 -4.21 6.36 2.95
CA VAL A 182 -3.92 4.95 2.63
C VAL A 182 -4.92 4.45 1.59
N ARG A 183 -4.41 4.08 0.43
CA ARG A 183 -5.21 3.51 -0.67
C ARG A 183 -5.53 2.05 -0.42
N LEU A 184 -6.73 1.60 -0.83
CA LEU A 184 -7.01 0.17 -0.95
C LEU A 184 -5.96 -0.48 -1.86
N GLY A 185 -5.46 -1.65 -1.46
CA GLY A 185 -4.30 -2.30 -2.08
C GLY A 185 -2.96 -1.96 -1.41
N ALA A 186 -2.94 -1.13 -0.38
CA ALA A 186 -1.79 -1.00 0.50
C ALA A 186 -1.70 -2.22 1.43
N HIS A 187 -0.48 -2.66 1.74
CA HIS A 187 -0.19 -3.75 2.67
C HIS A 187 0.44 -3.17 3.94
N LEU A 188 -0.30 -3.18 5.03
CA LEU A 188 0.19 -2.68 6.32
C LEU A 188 0.34 -3.83 7.31
N ALA A 189 1.56 -4.19 7.66
CA ALA A 189 1.83 -5.19 8.68
C ALA A 189 1.36 -4.72 10.06
N ALA A 190 1.10 -5.65 10.97
CA ALA A 190 0.81 -5.32 12.37
C ALA A 190 1.97 -4.52 12.98
N GLY A 191 1.65 -3.55 13.85
CA GLY A 191 2.62 -2.61 14.41
C GLY A 191 2.86 -1.36 13.55
N THR A 192 2.30 -1.27 12.33
CA THR A 192 2.43 -0.09 11.50
C THR A 192 1.57 1.07 12.02
N THR A 193 2.17 2.26 12.06
CA THR A 193 1.47 3.52 12.30
C THR A 193 1.65 4.44 11.09
N VAL A 194 0.55 4.78 10.40
CA VAL A 194 0.53 5.82 9.38
C VAL A 194 0.04 7.11 10.05
N MET A 195 0.95 8.06 10.20
CA MET A 195 0.64 9.35 10.80
C MET A 195 -0.16 10.22 9.85
N HIS A 196 -0.71 11.34 10.34
CA HIS A 196 -1.61 12.21 9.58
C HIS A 196 -1.06 12.66 8.22
N GLU A 197 0.23 12.94 8.11
CA GLU A 197 0.88 13.35 6.86
C GLU A 197 1.53 12.19 6.09
N GLY A 198 1.52 10.97 6.66
CA GLY A 198 2.00 9.77 5.99
C GLY A 198 1.12 9.42 4.80
N PHE A 199 1.69 8.73 3.80
CA PHE A 199 0.94 8.25 2.64
C PHE A 199 1.44 6.89 2.18
N VAL A 200 0.51 5.94 1.96
CA VAL A 200 0.82 4.61 1.42
C VAL A 200 -0.04 4.34 0.19
N ASN A 201 0.63 4.09 -0.93
CA ASN A 201 -0.03 3.78 -2.19
C ASN A 201 -0.45 2.30 -2.26
N PHE A 202 -1.27 1.94 -3.27
CA PHE A 202 -1.56 0.53 -3.57
C PHE A 202 -0.29 -0.22 -3.99
N ASN A 203 -0.28 -1.55 -3.82
CA ASN A 203 0.87 -2.41 -4.10
C ASN A 203 2.16 -1.93 -3.40
N ALA A 204 2.04 -1.35 -2.23
CA ALA A 204 3.12 -0.78 -1.43
C ALA A 204 2.81 -0.98 0.05
N GLY A 205 3.77 -0.77 0.92
CA GLY A 205 3.50 -0.79 2.35
C GLY A 205 4.66 -1.24 3.21
N THR A 206 4.32 -1.80 4.36
CA THR A 206 5.24 -2.22 5.41
C THR A 206 5.20 -3.72 5.61
N LEU A 207 6.33 -4.34 5.90
CA LEU A 207 6.43 -5.78 6.14
C LEU A 207 6.63 -6.13 7.64
N GLY A 208 6.60 -5.12 8.51
CA GLY A 208 6.71 -5.24 9.95
C GLY A 208 6.33 -3.91 10.63
N THR A 209 6.71 -3.76 11.89
CA THR A 209 6.51 -2.54 12.68
C THR A 209 7.16 -1.35 11.97
N SER A 210 6.42 -0.28 11.76
CA SER A 210 6.94 0.90 11.06
C SER A 210 6.20 2.17 11.45
N MET A 211 6.92 3.28 11.49
CA MET A 211 6.36 4.62 11.53
C MET A 211 6.38 5.21 10.12
N VAL A 212 5.23 5.67 9.64
CA VAL A 212 5.09 6.25 8.29
C VAL A 212 4.55 7.67 8.42
N GLU A 213 5.44 8.64 8.34
CA GLU A 213 5.12 10.08 8.30
C GLU A 213 5.41 10.69 6.92
N GLY A 214 6.11 9.98 6.06
CA GLY A 214 6.42 10.33 4.69
C GLY A 214 5.59 9.53 3.68
N ARG A 215 6.04 9.52 2.41
CA ARG A 215 5.33 8.88 1.29
C ARG A 215 5.98 7.58 0.88
N ILE A 216 5.18 6.50 0.86
CA ILE A 216 5.53 5.20 0.28
C ILE A 216 4.84 5.08 -1.08
N SER A 217 5.61 5.18 -2.16
CA SER A 217 5.10 5.11 -3.54
C SER A 217 4.71 3.69 -3.93
N ALA A 218 3.89 3.54 -4.98
CA ALA A 218 3.48 2.24 -5.50
C ALA A 218 4.68 1.34 -5.82
N GLY A 219 4.62 0.09 -5.38
CA GLY A 219 5.68 -0.91 -5.52
C GLY A 219 6.78 -0.85 -4.45
N VAL A 220 6.79 0.13 -3.57
CA VAL A 220 7.79 0.26 -2.50
C VAL A 220 7.35 -0.52 -1.28
N VAL A 221 8.29 -1.25 -0.67
CA VAL A 221 8.11 -1.90 0.63
C VAL A 221 9.14 -1.39 1.63
N ALA A 222 8.72 -1.25 2.88
CA ALA A 222 9.58 -0.95 4.02
C ALA A 222 9.64 -2.15 4.96
N GLY A 223 10.85 -2.57 5.32
CA GLY A 223 11.11 -3.67 6.24
C GLY A 223 10.78 -3.33 7.69
N ASP A 224 10.82 -4.35 8.54
CA ASP A 224 10.50 -4.23 9.96
C ASP A 224 11.42 -3.22 10.68
N GLY A 225 10.86 -2.49 11.63
CA GLY A 225 11.58 -1.50 12.42
C GLY A 225 11.99 -0.23 11.66
N SER A 226 11.46 0.00 10.46
CA SER A 226 11.86 1.15 9.64
C SER A 226 10.95 2.35 9.87
N ASP A 227 11.55 3.54 9.83
CA ASP A 227 10.91 4.83 10.05
C ASP A 227 11.02 5.70 8.79
N VAL A 228 9.87 6.10 8.25
CA VAL A 228 9.75 7.00 7.10
C VAL A 228 9.38 8.39 7.63
N GLY A 229 10.38 9.19 7.93
CA GLY A 229 10.25 10.49 8.61
C GLY A 229 9.33 11.47 7.88
N GLY A 230 8.84 12.47 8.62
CA GLY A 230 7.88 13.46 8.13
C GLY A 230 8.30 14.12 6.82
N GLY A 231 7.45 14.02 5.80
CA GLY A 231 7.73 14.55 4.46
C GLY A 231 8.80 13.81 3.65
N ALA A 232 9.38 12.71 4.18
CA ALA A 232 10.29 11.87 3.40
C ALA A 232 9.58 11.30 2.17
N SER A 233 10.30 11.12 1.06
CA SER A 233 9.76 10.69 -0.21
C SER A 233 10.55 9.54 -0.81
N ILE A 234 9.88 8.41 -1.03
CA ILE A 234 10.49 7.24 -1.66
C ILE A 234 9.98 7.16 -3.10
N MET A 235 10.88 7.16 -4.09
CA MET A 235 10.52 6.94 -5.49
C MET A 235 10.12 5.48 -5.70
N GLY A 236 9.16 5.21 -6.60
CA GLY A 236 8.66 3.84 -6.83
C GLY A 236 9.67 2.94 -7.54
N THR A 237 10.55 3.52 -8.36
CA THR A 237 11.58 2.82 -9.10
C THR A 237 12.91 3.55 -9.03
N LEU A 238 14.00 2.82 -9.32
CA LEU A 238 15.33 3.38 -9.41
C LEU A 238 15.31 4.65 -10.30
N SER A 239 15.78 5.77 -9.77
CA SER A 239 15.77 7.05 -10.49
C SER A 239 16.68 6.99 -11.72
N GLY A 240 16.30 7.72 -12.79
CA GLY A 240 17.05 7.70 -14.04
C GLY A 240 16.54 6.69 -15.09
N GLY A 241 15.29 6.16 -14.90
CA GLY A 241 14.62 5.31 -15.91
C GLY A 241 14.78 3.80 -15.66
N GLY A 242 15.24 3.40 -14.48
CA GLY A 242 15.28 1.99 -14.06
C GLY A 242 13.87 1.41 -13.84
N LYS A 243 13.71 0.10 -14.12
CA LYS A 243 12.47 -0.65 -13.83
C LYS A 243 12.50 -1.32 -12.45
N GLU A 244 13.66 -1.34 -11.81
CA GLU A 244 13.87 -1.93 -10.49
C GLU A 244 13.06 -1.18 -9.44
N LYS A 245 12.27 -1.93 -8.65
CA LYS A 245 11.50 -1.38 -7.52
C LYS A 245 12.44 -1.00 -6.38
N ILE A 246 12.16 0.13 -5.76
CA ILE A 246 12.91 0.56 -4.58
C ILE A 246 12.36 -0.17 -3.36
N THR A 247 13.28 -0.66 -2.54
CA THR A 247 13.00 -1.27 -1.24
C THR A 247 13.72 -0.51 -0.14
N ILE A 248 13.06 -0.38 0.99
CA ILE A 248 13.66 0.08 2.23
C ILE A 248 13.81 -1.16 3.12
N GLY A 249 15.04 -1.43 3.54
CA GLY A 249 15.36 -2.58 4.37
C GLY A 249 14.77 -2.50 5.77
N GLU A 250 15.26 -3.33 6.68
CA GLU A 250 14.86 -3.33 8.08
C GLU A 250 15.63 -2.28 8.88
N ARG A 251 14.99 -1.71 9.93
CA ARG A 251 15.62 -0.75 10.87
C ARG A 251 16.25 0.45 10.18
N VAL A 252 15.66 0.87 9.08
CA VAL A 252 16.10 2.05 8.31
C VAL A 252 15.42 3.29 8.86
N LEU A 253 16.19 4.37 9.00
CA LEU A 253 15.65 5.71 9.26
C LEU A 253 15.79 6.59 8.01
N LEU A 254 14.67 7.01 7.45
CA LEU A 254 14.61 8.11 6.49
C LEU A 254 14.30 9.39 7.25
N GLY A 255 15.29 10.27 7.41
CA GLY A 255 15.13 11.53 8.11
C GLY A 255 14.07 12.43 7.47
N ALA A 256 13.49 13.33 8.24
CA ALA A 256 12.43 14.23 7.78
C ALA A 256 12.84 14.99 6.49
N ASN A 257 11.91 15.07 5.53
CA ASN A 257 12.13 15.69 4.22
C ASN A 257 13.30 15.08 3.41
N SER A 258 13.76 13.88 3.74
CA SER A 258 14.71 13.17 2.88
C SER A 258 14.01 12.61 1.64
N GLY A 259 14.78 12.30 0.59
CA GLY A 259 14.24 11.68 -0.61
C GLY A 259 15.19 10.62 -1.15
N VAL A 260 14.65 9.45 -1.52
CA VAL A 260 15.46 8.36 -2.04
C VAL A 260 14.95 7.86 -3.38
N GLY A 261 15.88 7.69 -4.31
CA GLY A 261 15.69 7.12 -5.64
C GLY A 261 16.60 5.90 -5.88
N ILE A 262 17.03 5.28 -4.79
CA ILE A 262 17.76 4.00 -4.71
C ILE A 262 17.17 3.18 -3.57
N SER A 263 17.36 1.87 -3.56
CA SER A 263 17.05 1.04 -2.40
C SER A 263 18.00 1.35 -1.25
N ILE A 264 17.48 1.34 -0.03
CA ILE A 264 18.27 1.58 1.19
C ILE A 264 18.33 0.26 1.95
N GLY A 265 19.56 -0.22 2.19
CA GLY A 265 19.79 -1.49 2.89
C GLY A 265 19.56 -1.38 4.39
N ASP A 266 19.46 -2.53 5.05
CA ASP A 266 19.19 -2.67 6.48
C ASP A 266 20.10 -1.78 7.34
N ASP A 267 19.58 -1.37 8.49
CA ASP A 267 20.32 -0.60 9.50
C ASP A 267 20.93 0.72 8.97
N SER A 268 20.41 1.24 7.85
CA SER A 268 20.92 2.47 7.23
C SER A 268 20.10 3.69 7.65
N VAL A 269 20.73 4.86 7.53
CA VAL A 269 20.11 6.16 7.85
C VAL A 269 20.33 7.10 6.68
N VAL A 270 19.28 7.84 6.31
CA VAL A 270 19.38 8.99 5.41
C VAL A 270 19.08 10.24 6.21
N GLU A 271 20.05 11.17 6.23
CA GLU A 271 19.95 12.44 6.95
C GLU A 271 18.71 13.25 6.51
N ALA A 272 18.13 13.99 7.45
CA ALA A 272 16.99 14.88 7.16
C ALA A 272 17.35 15.90 6.06
N GLY A 273 16.43 16.13 5.13
CA GLY A 273 16.59 17.05 4.02
C GLY A 273 17.55 16.60 2.91
N LEU A 274 18.07 15.39 2.99
CA LEU A 274 18.99 14.85 1.98
C LEU A 274 18.24 14.10 0.89
N TYR A 275 18.43 14.49 -0.39
CA TYR A 275 18.00 13.71 -1.54
C TYR A 275 19.15 12.88 -2.11
N VAL A 276 18.93 11.54 -2.23
CA VAL A 276 19.86 10.58 -2.81
C VAL A 276 19.20 9.87 -3.98
N THR A 277 19.60 10.24 -5.18
CA THR A 277 19.12 9.60 -6.43
C THR A 277 20.22 8.78 -7.06
N ALA A 278 19.91 7.88 -8.00
CA ALA A 278 20.89 6.98 -8.63
C ALA A 278 22.13 7.70 -9.18
N GLY A 279 21.96 8.91 -9.69
CA GLY A 279 23.05 9.73 -10.24
C GLY A 279 23.85 10.55 -9.23
N THR A 280 23.40 10.60 -7.96
CA THR A 280 24.09 11.38 -6.92
C THR A 280 25.52 10.87 -6.73
N ARG A 281 26.51 11.79 -6.76
CA ARG A 281 27.91 11.49 -6.46
C ARG A 281 28.09 11.42 -4.96
N VAL A 282 28.53 10.26 -4.46
CA VAL A 282 28.66 9.97 -3.04
C VAL A 282 30.12 9.69 -2.71
N ARG A 283 30.64 10.35 -1.70
CA ARG A 283 31.97 10.07 -1.13
C ARG A 283 31.85 8.92 -0.14
N VAL A 284 32.62 7.86 -0.37
CA VAL A 284 32.73 6.71 0.53
C VAL A 284 34.14 6.68 1.08
N PRO A 285 34.35 6.96 2.39
CA PRO A 285 35.66 6.86 3.01
C PRO A 285 36.15 5.43 2.94
N GLY A 286 37.37 5.26 2.46
CA GLY A 286 38.10 4.00 2.51
C GLY A 286 39.01 3.91 3.75
N PRO A 287 39.63 2.76 3.97
CA PRO A 287 40.72 2.64 4.98
C PRO A 287 41.84 3.61 4.62
N LYS A 288 42.57 4.08 5.63
CA LYS A 288 43.81 4.81 5.38
C LYS A 288 44.80 3.89 4.70
N ASP A 289 45.53 4.41 3.71
CA ASP A 289 46.62 3.66 3.08
C ASP A 289 47.82 3.52 4.02
N GLU A 290 48.87 2.85 3.56
CA GLU A 290 50.09 2.63 4.31
C GLU A 290 50.84 3.93 4.67
N VAL A 291 50.54 5.03 3.97
CA VAL A 291 51.12 6.37 4.19
C VAL A 291 50.23 7.22 5.10
N GLY A 292 49.03 6.72 5.43
CA GLY A 292 48.02 7.41 6.27
C GLY A 292 47.10 8.33 5.52
N ASP A 293 47.13 8.32 4.18
CA ASP A 293 46.23 9.11 3.31
C ASP A 293 44.86 8.46 3.20
N ASP A 294 43.87 9.32 3.04
CA ASP A 294 42.44 8.94 2.99
C ASP A 294 42.08 8.37 1.59
N THR A 295 41.79 7.06 1.51
CA THR A 295 41.44 6.36 0.26
C THR A 295 39.97 6.56 -0.14
N THR A 296 39.45 7.75 0.07
CA THR A 296 38.04 8.10 -0.27
C THR A 296 37.78 7.86 -1.74
N LYS A 297 36.71 7.08 -2.04
CA LYS A 297 36.20 6.89 -3.38
C LYS A 297 34.96 7.75 -3.63
N ILE A 298 34.78 8.19 -4.87
CA ILE A 298 33.55 8.85 -5.32
C ILE A 298 32.83 7.89 -6.27
N VAL A 299 31.65 7.43 -5.82
CA VAL A 299 30.82 6.49 -6.59
C VAL A 299 29.47 7.14 -6.93
N LYS A 300 28.70 6.54 -7.82
CA LYS A 300 27.27 6.89 -7.96
C LYS A 300 26.46 6.22 -6.87
N ALA A 301 25.42 6.87 -6.37
CA ALA A 301 24.55 6.28 -5.36
C ALA A 301 23.89 4.98 -5.82
N ALA A 302 23.67 4.79 -7.13
CA ALA A 302 23.21 3.51 -7.69
C ALA A 302 24.10 2.32 -7.30
N GLU A 303 25.40 2.53 -7.13
CA GLU A 303 26.36 1.50 -6.72
C GLU A 303 26.23 1.11 -5.23
N LEU A 304 25.53 1.94 -4.47
CA LEU A 304 25.23 1.74 -3.04
C LEU A 304 23.79 1.30 -2.79
N SER A 305 23.02 1.05 -3.85
CA SER A 305 21.63 0.60 -3.75
C SER A 305 21.53 -0.72 -2.99
N GLY A 306 20.74 -0.74 -1.90
CA GLY A 306 20.57 -1.93 -1.06
C GLY A 306 21.74 -2.28 -0.14
N VAL A 307 22.82 -1.51 -0.13
CA VAL A 307 23.96 -1.75 0.77
C VAL A 307 23.57 -1.40 2.20
N PRO A 308 23.70 -2.34 3.16
CA PRO A 308 23.29 -2.12 4.55
C PRO A 308 24.32 -1.30 5.35
N ASN A 309 23.90 -0.83 6.53
CA ASN A 309 24.75 -0.17 7.52
C ASN A 309 25.43 1.11 7.02
N LEU A 310 24.71 1.92 6.22
CA LEU A 310 25.20 3.19 5.71
C LEU A 310 24.49 4.39 6.36
N LEU A 311 25.26 5.41 6.70
CA LEU A 311 24.76 6.75 6.98
C LEU A 311 24.99 7.62 5.74
N PHE A 312 23.92 7.94 5.02
CA PHE A 312 23.94 8.96 3.98
C PHE A 312 23.73 10.33 4.61
N ARG A 313 24.72 11.22 4.45
CA ARG A 313 24.64 12.58 4.97
C ARG A 313 25.24 13.61 4.00
N ARG A 314 24.93 14.87 4.25
CA ARG A 314 25.61 15.99 3.61
C ARG A 314 26.70 16.51 4.55
N ASN A 315 27.92 16.58 4.07
CA ASN A 315 28.99 17.25 4.80
C ASN A 315 28.71 18.76 4.84
N SER A 316 28.49 19.31 6.03
CA SER A 316 28.07 20.71 6.22
C SER A 316 29.14 21.74 5.84
N THR A 317 30.40 21.33 5.75
CA THR A 317 31.50 22.25 5.38
C THR A 317 31.82 22.22 3.89
N THR A 318 31.68 21.07 3.24
CA THR A 318 32.03 20.89 1.82
C THR A 318 30.80 20.81 0.91
N GLY A 319 29.63 20.55 1.46
CA GLY A 319 28.39 20.28 0.71
C GLY A 319 28.34 18.89 0.04
N ALA A 320 29.41 18.11 0.13
CA ALA A 320 29.48 16.79 -0.49
C ALA A 320 28.51 15.81 0.19
N VAL A 321 27.88 14.94 -0.61
CA VAL A 321 27.11 13.80 -0.10
C VAL A 321 28.10 12.68 0.26
N GLU A 322 27.97 12.14 1.45
CA GLU A 322 28.84 11.08 1.99
C GLU A 322 27.99 9.86 2.39
N ALA A 323 28.55 8.67 2.21
CA ALA A 323 28.03 7.43 2.79
C ALA A 323 29.07 6.88 3.76
N LEU A 324 28.76 6.92 5.04
CA LEU A 324 29.66 6.47 6.11
C LEU A 324 29.18 5.13 6.64
N PRO A 325 30.08 4.17 6.89
CA PRO A 325 29.71 2.96 7.60
C PRO A 325 29.19 3.28 9.01
N ARG A 326 28.05 2.70 9.37
CA ARG A 326 27.52 2.78 10.74
C ARG A 326 28.11 1.64 11.57
N LYS A 327 28.55 1.96 12.77
CA LYS A 327 28.95 0.94 13.76
C LYS A 327 27.79 0.69 14.68
N GLY A 328 27.14 -0.48 14.54
CA GLY A 328 26.40 -1.19 15.58
C GLY A 328 25.39 -0.42 16.46
N GLN A 329 24.84 0.71 16.00
CA GLN A 329 23.74 1.36 16.70
C GLN A 329 22.44 1.05 15.95
N THR A 330 21.55 0.31 16.61
CA THR A 330 20.16 0.16 16.19
C THR A 330 19.44 1.51 16.34
N VAL A 331 18.58 1.84 15.38
CA VAL A 331 17.63 2.94 15.55
C VAL A 331 16.57 2.45 16.53
N GLU A 332 16.54 2.97 17.75
CA GLU A 332 15.45 2.74 18.68
C GLU A 332 14.25 3.62 18.22
N LEU A 333 13.21 2.97 17.74
CA LEU A 333 11.93 3.63 17.51
C LEU A 333 11.31 3.94 18.87
N ASN A 334 10.64 5.09 18.97
CA ASN A 334 9.96 5.47 20.22
C ASN A 334 8.77 4.54 20.46
N ASP A 335 8.92 3.57 21.36
CA ASP A 335 7.93 2.53 21.68
C ASP A 335 6.55 3.14 22.03
N ALA A 336 6.50 4.32 22.65
CA ALA A 336 5.24 4.98 22.96
C ALA A 336 4.44 5.43 21.72
N LEU A 337 5.11 5.65 20.58
CA LEU A 337 4.48 6.01 19.32
C LEU A 337 3.99 4.77 18.55
N HIS A 338 4.50 3.59 18.86
CA HIS A 338 4.14 2.32 18.22
C HIS A 338 3.09 1.51 18.99
N ALA A 339 2.66 1.94 20.18
CA ALA A 339 1.59 1.29 20.94
C ALA A 339 0.25 1.40 20.20
N ASN A 340 -0.29 0.27 19.76
CA ASN A 340 -1.58 0.11 19.08
C ASN A 340 -2.63 -0.50 19.99
#